data_84777b1794ea9937e4bc8dd42aee4fa4
#
_entry.id   84777b1794ea9937e4bc8dd42aee4fa4
#
_cell.length_a   1.000
_cell.length_b   1.000
_cell.length_c   1.000
_cell.angle_alpha   90.00
_cell.angle_beta   90.00
_cell.angle_gamma   90.00
#
_symmetry.space_group_name_H-M   'P 1'
#
loop_
_entity.id
_entity.type
_entity.pdbx_description
1 polymer ?
#
loop_
_entity_poly.entity_id
_entity_poly.type
_entity_poly.pdbx_seq_one_letter_code
_entity_poly.pdbx_strand_id
1 'polypeptide(L)'
;QQINFFGEIRHAYHEFNMVEEAIYQTAQDNELEVSRQAEKIYEILISDDPEMELEKYYDVAPNSYLKEFAGISYLTKEYGDRKQNGASLYLKNLNNITQEMQLEILKRDKLDYVFQSLSVISIVPMLFLEMIKNWSVSQFAFTKSFYMGKAGMIVQILVIVLTFICYT
;
A
#
# COMPACT_ATOMS: atom_id res chain seq x y z
N GLN A 1 4.73 5.68 -8.29
CA GLN A 1 4.44 5.91 -9.71
C GLN A 1 3.03 6.50 -9.91
N GLN A 2 1.94 5.85 -9.48
CA GLN A 2 0.57 6.36 -9.66
C GLN A 2 0.33 7.74 -9.02
N ILE A 3 0.88 8.01 -7.85
CA ILE A 3 0.76 9.31 -7.17
C ILE A 3 1.36 10.43 -8.01
N ASN A 4 2.55 10.20 -8.57
CA ASN A 4 3.22 11.19 -9.43
C ASN A 4 2.40 11.42 -10.71
N PHE A 5 1.90 10.34 -11.31
CA PHE A 5 1.05 10.40 -12.48
C PHE A 5 -0.22 11.24 -12.26
N PHE A 6 -0.92 11.05 -11.14
CA PHE A 6 -2.07 11.91 -10.81
C PHE A 6 -1.67 13.37 -10.54
N GLY A 7 -0.45 13.60 -10.06
CA GLY A 7 0.12 14.94 -9.95
C GLY A 7 0.32 15.62 -11.32
N GLU A 8 0.85 14.86 -12.27
CA GLU A 8 1.07 15.33 -13.66
C GLU A 8 -0.26 15.60 -14.37
N ILE A 9 -1.25 14.69 -14.26
CA ILE A 9 -2.60 14.94 -14.78
C ILE A 9 -3.21 16.24 -14.21
N ARG A 10 -3.03 16.47 -12.91
CA ARG A 10 -3.52 17.71 -12.29
C ARG A 10 -2.88 18.95 -12.90
N HIS A 11 -1.57 18.91 -13.19
CA HIS A 11 -0.88 20.01 -13.87
C HIS A 11 -1.37 20.19 -15.29
N ALA A 12 -1.46 19.12 -16.07
CA ALA A 12 -1.97 19.13 -17.42
C ALA A 12 -3.43 19.65 -17.49
N TYR A 13 -4.27 19.24 -16.54
CA TYR A 13 -5.65 19.75 -16.49
C TYR A 13 -5.74 21.25 -16.17
N HIS A 14 -4.83 21.80 -15.37
CA HIS A 14 -4.74 23.24 -15.16
C HIS A 14 -4.37 23.99 -16.43
N GLU A 15 -3.59 23.37 -17.30
CA GLU A 15 -3.16 23.97 -18.56
C GLU A 15 -4.23 23.88 -19.64
N PHE A 16 -4.79 22.69 -19.84
CA PHE A 16 -5.71 22.42 -20.95
C PHE A 16 -7.18 22.66 -20.61
N ASN A 17 -7.57 22.57 -19.34
CA ASN A 17 -8.95 22.58 -18.86
C ASN A 17 -9.86 21.52 -19.53
N MET A 18 -9.27 20.48 -20.09
CA MET A 18 -9.93 19.37 -20.76
C MET A 18 -9.36 18.07 -20.19
N VAL A 19 -10.25 17.17 -19.74
CA VAL A 19 -9.83 15.94 -19.05
C VAL A 19 -9.14 14.97 -20.00
N GLU A 20 -9.73 14.77 -21.17
CA GLU A 20 -9.20 13.90 -22.21
C GLU A 20 -7.81 14.33 -22.67
N GLU A 21 -7.59 15.63 -22.89
CA GLU A 21 -6.29 16.15 -23.30
C GLU A 21 -5.24 16.01 -22.19
N ALA A 22 -5.63 16.30 -20.95
CA ALA A 22 -4.73 16.14 -19.80
C ALA A 22 -4.28 14.67 -19.62
N ILE A 23 -5.19 13.71 -19.79
CA ILE A 23 -4.88 12.29 -19.71
C ILE A 23 -3.98 11.86 -20.88
N TYR A 24 -4.30 12.30 -22.09
CA TYR A 24 -3.55 11.96 -23.29
C TYR A 24 -2.10 12.44 -23.22
N GLN A 25 -1.89 13.70 -22.91
CA GLN A 25 -0.56 14.28 -22.79
C GLN A 25 0.29 13.59 -21.72
N THR A 26 -0.30 13.35 -20.54
CA THR A 26 0.42 12.69 -19.44
C THR A 26 0.72 11.22 -19.76
N ALA A 27 -0.14 10.54 -20.51
CA ALA A 27 0.09 9.16 -20.92
C ALA A 27 1.25 9.02 -21.90
N GLN A 28 1.45 9.99 -22.79
CA GLN A 28 2.54 9.95 -23.79
C GLN A 28 3.93 10.21 -23.20
N ASP A 29 4.02 10.98 -22.13
CA ASP A 29 5.30 11.38 -21.55
C ASP A 29 5.96 10.26 -20.69
N ASN A 30 5.26 9.14 -20.44
CA ASN A 30 5.72 8.09 -19.55
C ASN A 30 5.54 6.68 -20.13
N GLU A 31 6.61 5.88 -20.18
CA GLU A 31 6.57 4.45 -20.56
C GLU A 31 6.16 3.52 -19.41
N LEU A 32 5.36 3.98 -18.45
CA LEU A 32 5.00 3.25 -17.24
C LEU A 32 3.70 2.44 -17.42
N GLU A 33 3.52 1.40 -16.58
CA GLU A 33 2.28 0.61 -16.53
C GLU A 33 1.03 1.50 -16.32
N VAL A 34 1.18 2.58 -15.56
CA VAL A 34 0.11 3.56 -15.31
C VAL A 34 -0.28 4.30 -16.58
N SER A 35 0.66 4.59 -17.46
CA SER A 35 0.42 5.26 -18.74
C SER A 35 -0.42 4.40 -19.68
N ARG A 36 -0.20 3.09 -19.71
CA ARG A 36 -1.05 2.15 -20.44
C ARG A 36 -2.50 2.13 -19.95
N GLN A 37 -2.69 2.28 -18.63
CA GLN A 37 -4.03 2.38 -18.07
C GLN A 37 -4.67 3.73 -18.40
N ALA A 38 -3.89 4.80 -18.43
CA ALA A 38 -4.34 6.11 -18.83
C ALA A 38 -4.74 6.17 -20.32
N GLU A 39 -3.97 5.53 -21.21
CA GLU A 39 -4.33 5.38 -22.62
C GLU A 39 -5.66 4.65 -22.78
N LYS A 40 -5.89 3.55 -22.06
CA LYS A 40 -7.18 2.85 -22.09
C LYS A 40 -8.33 3.74 -21.61
N ILE A 41 -8.11 4.50 -20.52
CA ILE A 41 -9.12 5.43 -20.02
C ILE A 41 -9.38 6.53 -21.05
N TYR A 42 -8.36 7.06 -21.70
CA TYR A 42 -8.51 8.01 -22.79
C TYR A 42 -9.34 7.43 -23.94
N GLU A 43 -9.03 6.21 -24.40
CA GLU A 43 -9.78 5.50 -25.44
C GLU A 43 -11.25 5.33 -25.07
N ILE A 44 -11.53 4.99 -23.82
CA ILE A 44 -12.90 4.89 -23.28
C ILE A 44 -13.60 6.25 -23.38
N LEU A 45 -12.93 7.31 -22.94
CA LEU A 45 -13.52 8.64 -22.94
C LEU A 45 -13.88 9.11 -24.35
N ILE A 46 -13.10 8.78 -25.38
CA ILE A 46 -13.35 9.21 -26.76
C ILE A 46 -14.19 8.22 -27.59
N SER A 47 -14.57 7.07 -27.01
CA SER A 47 -15.38 6.06 -27.70
C SER A 47 -16.80 6.55 -27.99
N ASP A 48 -17.51 5.85 -28.88
CA ASP A 48 -18.90 6.14 -29.23
C ASP A 48 -19.89 5.86 -28.08
N ASP A 49 -19.56 4.89 -27.20
CA ASP A 49 -20.33 4.54 -26.01
C ASP A 49 -19.40 4.45 -24.78
N PRO A 50 -19.03 5.59 -24.21
CA PRO A 50 -18.09 5.63 -23.09
C PRO A 50 -18.60 4.94 -21.84
N GLU A 51 -19.91 4.93 -21.59
CA GLU A 51 -20.51 4.33 -20.40
C GLU A 51 -20.36 2.81 -20.42
N MET A 52 -20.68 2.18 -21.54
CA MET A 52 -20.54 0.74 -21.71
C MET A 52 -19.06 0.28 -21.63
N GLU A 53 -18.16 1.04 -22.25
CA GLU A 53 -16.71 0.74 -22.20
C GLU A 53 -16.13 0.96 -20.78
N LEU A 54 -16.62 1.96 -20.06
CA LEU A 54 -16.24 2.20 -18.66
C LEU A 54 -16.69 1.04 -17.73
N GLU A 55 -17.89 0.50 -17.92
CA GLU A 55 -18.37 -0.67 -17.19
C GLU A 55 -17.44 -1.87 -17.41
N LYS A 56 -17.08 -2.15 -18.65
CA LYS A 56 -16.11 -3.21 -18.98
C LYS A 56 -14.74 -2.97 -18.33
N TYR A 57 -14.29 -1.73 -18.31
CA TYR A 57 -13.04 -1.37 -17.67
C TYR A 57 -13.05 -1.62 -16.17
N TYR A 58 -14.16 -1.39 -15.49
CA TYR A 58 -14.28 -1.65 -14.06
C TYR A 58 -14.04 -3.11 -13.67
N ASP A 59 -14.33 -4.05 -14.56
CA ASP A 59 -14.06 -5.47 -14.31
C ASP A 59 -12.56 -5.83 -14.40
N VAL A 60 -11.81 -5.11 -15.22
CA VAL A 60 -10.40 -5.41 -15.53
C VAL A 60 -9.40 -4.42 -14.92
N ALA A 61 -9.87 -3.35 -14.30
CA ALA A 61 -9.00 -2.32 -13.74
C ALA A 61 -8.12 -2.87 -12.60
N PRO A 62 -6.82 -2.54 -12.58
CA PRO A 62 -5.86 -3.12 -11.64
C PRO A 62 -6.14 -2.80 -10.17
N ASN A 63 -6.79 -1.68 -9.88
CA ASN A 63 -7.11 -1.25 -8.52
C ASN A 63 -8.30 -0.27 -8.49
N SER A 64 -8.81 -0.03 -7.27
CA SER A 64 -9.94 0.88 -7.03
C SER A 64 -9.66 2.33 -7.39
N TYR A 65 -8.42 2.80 -7.24
CA TYR A 65 -8.03 4.18 -7.53
C TYR A 65 -8.13 4.51 -9.02
N LEU A 66 -7.76 3.56 -9.88
CA LEU A 66 -7.93 3.71 -11.34
C LEU A 66 -9.39 3.64 -11.76
N LYS A 67 -10.22 2.83 -11.08
CA LYS A 67 -11.68 2.82 -11.30
C LYS A 67 -12.28 4.18 -10.97
N GLU A 68 -11.95 4.71 -9.80
CA GLU A 68 -12.44 6.01 -9.36
C GLU A 68 -11.96 7.13 -10.28
N PHE A 69 -10.68 7.10 -10.68
CA PHE A 69 -10.12 8.05 -11.63
C PHE A 69 -10.85 8.02 -12.99
N ALA A 70 -11.09 6.83 -13.54
CA ALA A 70 -11.83 6.69 -14.79
C ALA A 70 -13.27 7.24 -14.66
N GLY A 71 -13.95 6.92 -13.55
CA GLY A 71 -15.30 7.40 -13.27
C GLY A 71 -15.39 8.93 -13.16
N ILE A 72 -14.51 9.56 -12.38
CA ILE A 72 -14.51 11.03 -12.25
C ILE A 72 -14.12 11.72 -13.56
N SER A 73 -13.23 11.11 -14.34
CA SER A 73 -12.83 11.63 -15.66
C SER A 73 -13.99 11.59 -16.65
N TYR A 74 -14.72 10.48 -16.69
CA TYR A 74 -15.92 10.33 -17.50
C TYR A 74 -17.00 11.35 -17.11
N LEU A 75 -17.32 11.45 -15.81
CA LEU A 75 -18.33 12.41 -15.34
C LEU A 75 -17.94 13.86 -15.64
N THR A 76 -16.65 14.18 -15.54
CA THR A 76 -16.18 15.55 -15.82
C THR A 76 -16.22 15.86 -17.32
N LYS A 77 -15.90 14.89 -18.16
CA LYS A 77 -16.02 15.04 -19.62
C LYS A 77 -17.47 15.22 -20.05
N GLU A 78 -18.37 14.38 -19.54
CA GLU A 78 -19.77 14.34 -19.99
C GLU A 78 -20.59 15.53 -19.47
N TYR A 79 -20.41 15.87 -18.19
CA TYR A 79 -21.23 16.90 -17.51
C TYR A 79 -20.49 18.20 -17.24
N GLY A 80 -19.21 18.27 -17.62
CA GLY A 80 -18.35 19.42 -17.33
C GLY A 80 -17.82 19.43 -15.89
N ASP A 81 -16.77 20.20 -15.67
CA ASP A 81 -16.20 20.37 -14.33
C ASP A 81 -17.07 21.30 -13.48
N ARG A 82 -17.67 20.77 -12.44
CA ARG A 82 -18.46 21.53 -11.48
C ARG A 82 -17.54 22.24 -10.50
N LYS A 83 -17.78 23.52 -10.29
CA LYS A 83 -17.07 24.30 -9.27
C LYS A 83 -17.79 24.24 -7.92
N GLN A 84 -17.09 23.81 -6.89
CA GLN A 84 -17.56 23.84 -5.51
C GLN A 84 -16.74 24.87 -4.74
N ASN A 85 -17.38 25.91 -4.22
CA ASN A 85 -16.72 27.04 -3.55
C ASN A 85 -15.62 27.70 -4.40
N GLY A 86 -15.81 27.78 -5.69
CA GLY A 86 -14.85 28.38 -6.63
C GLY A 86 -13.70 27.45 -7.09
N ALA A 87 -13.59 26.26 -6.53
CA ALA A 87 -12.59 25.27 -6.90
C ALA A 87 -13.16 24.16 -7.79
N SER A 88 -12.36 23.64 -8.72
CA SER A 88 -12.67 22.50 -9.57
C SER A 88 -12.98 21.25 -8.73
N LEU A 89 -14.12 20.61 -8.98
CA LEU A 89 -14.49 19.37 -8.31
C LEU A 89 -13.63 18.21 -8.81
N TYR A 90 -13.27 18.21 -10.07
CA TYR A 90 -12.37 17.21 -10.65
C TYR A 90 -11.01 17.23 -9.95
N LEU A 91 -10.39 18.39 -9.81
CA LEU A 91 -9.11 18.54 -9.13
C LEU A 91 -9.18 18.17 -7.65
N LYS A 92 -10.29 18.47 -6.99
CA LYS A 92 -10.52 18.07 -5.59
C LYS A 92 -10.59 16.55 -5.45
N ASN A 93 -11.35 15.88 -6.32
CA ASN A 93 -11.45 14.41 -6.30
C ASN A 93 -10.11 13.75 -6.62
N LEU A 94 -9.37 14.25 -7.60
CA LEU A 94 -8.04 13.76 -7.93
C LEU A 94 -7.07 13.91 -6.75
N ASN A 95 -7.17 15.01 -6.01
CA ASN A 95 -6.38 15.19 -4.79
C ASN A 95 -6.79 14.22 -3.68
N ASN A 96 -8.08 13.94 -3.53
CA ASN A 96 -8.57 12.95 -2.55
C ASN A 96 -8.02 11.56 -2.86
N ILE A 97 -8.10 11.09 -4.10
CA ILE A 97 -7.52 9.80 -4.54
C ILE A 97 -6.03 9.76 -4.19
N THR A 98 -5.30 10.83 -4.49
CA THR A 98 -3.86 10.91 -4.19
C THR A 98 -3.57 10.82 -2.69
N GLN A 99 -4.36 11.51 -1.86
CA GLN A 99 -4.23 11.47 -0.40
C GLN A 99 -4.55 10.10 0.18
N GLU A 100 -5.59 9.42 -0.31
CA GLU A 100 -5.93 8.07 0.12
C GLU A 100 -4.82 7.07 -0.21
N MET A 101 -4.24 7.15 -1.40
CA MET A 101 -3.08 6.35 -1.78
C MET A 101 -1.88 6.59 -0.86
N GLN A 102 -1.59 7.85 -0.53
CA GLN A 102 -0.51 8.20 0.39
C GLN A 102 -0.75 7.64 1.79
N LEU A 103 -1.98 7.73 2.29
CA LEU A 103 -2.36 7.19 3.59
C LEU A 103 -2.25 5.66 3.63
N GLU A 104 -2.61 4.97 2.54
CA GLU A 104 -2.47 3.52 2.44
C GLU A 104 -1.00 3.09 2.48
N ILE A 105 -0.12 3.78 1.74
CA ILE A 105 1.32 3.54 1.77
C ILE A 105 1.87 3.76 3.18
N LEU A 106 1.53 4.88 3.84
CA LEU A 106 1.98 5.17 5.20
C LEU A 106 1.50 4.13 6.21
N LYS A 107 0.27 3.61 6.06
CA LYS A 107 -0.25 2.53 6.92
C LYS A 107 0.53 1.25 6.71
N ARG A 108 0.86 0.90 5.48
CA ARG A 108 1.65 -0.30 5.13
C ARG A 108 3.06 -0.19 5.69
N ASP A 109 3.75 0.92 5.46
CA ASP A 109 5.10 1.16 5.98
C ASP A 109 5.14 1.12 7.51
N LYS A 110 4.12 1.68 8.17
CA LYS A 110 4.00 1.63 9.63
C LYS A 110 3.80 0.21 10.15
N LEU A 111 2.98 -0.60 9.47
CA LEU A 111 2.78 -2.01 9.82
C LEU A 111 4.08 -2.80 9.65
N ASP A 112 4.77 -2.64 8.54
CA ASP A 112 6.04 -3.31 8.27
C ASP A 112 7.09 -2.96 9.32
N TYR A 113 7.19 -1.69 9.72
CA TYR A 113 8.06 -1.25 10.81
C TYR A 113 7.71 -1.90 12.16
N VAL A 114 6.42 -1.97 12.50
CA VAL A 114 5.95 -2.61 13.74
C VAL A 114 6.27 -4.10 13.72
N PHE A 115 6.00 -4.81 12.63
CA PHE A 115 6.32 -6.24 12.50
C PHE A 115 7.83 -6.51 12.58
N GLN A 116 8.64 -5.68 11.94
CA GLN A 116 10.09 -5.79 12.01
C GLN A 116 10.62 -5.58 13.43
N SER A 117 10.11 -4.58 14.15
CA SER A 117 10.50 -4.30 15.52
C SER A 117 10.07 -5.40 16.50
N LEU A 118 8.87 -5.98 16.33
CA LEU A 118 8.37 -7.10 17.14
C LEU A 118 9.21 -8.35 16.91
N SER A 119 9.63 -8.62 15.67
CA SER A 119 10.51 -9.75 15.34
C SER A 119 11.85 -9.65 16.07
N VAL A 120 12.47 -8.48 16.10
CA VAL A 120 13.73 -8.25 16.79
C VAL A 120 13.55 -8.44 18.30
N ILE A 121 12.50 -7.88 18.90
CA ILE A 121 12.22 -8.02 20.35
C ILE A 121 11.97 -9.48 20.74
N SER A 122 11.39 -10.30 19.85
CA SER A 122 11.14 -11.73 20.13
C SER A 122 12.38 -12.59 20.00
N ILE A 123 13.29 -12.28 19.07
CA ILE A 123 14.47 -13.09 18.76
C ILE A 123 15.62 -12.81 19.75
N VAL A 124 15.82 -11.55 20.13
CA VAL A 124 16.91 -11.14 21.02
C VAL A 124 16.93 -11.91 22.36
N PRO A 125 15.83 -12.04 23.12
CA PRO A 125 15.82 -12.81 24.36
C PRO A 125 16.17 -14.29 24.14
N MET A 126 15.78 -14.86 23.00
CA MET A 126 16.05 -16.27 22.67
C MET A 126 17.54 -16.54 22.46
N LEU A 127 18.25 -15.61 21.84
CA LEU A 127 19.71 -15.69 21.68
C LEU A 127 20.45 -15.55 23.03
N PHE A 128 19.93 -14.72 23.93
CA PHE A 128 20.53 -14.57 25.27
C PHE A 128 20.22 -15.70 26.24
N LEU A 129 19.19 -16.51 25.98
CA LEU A 129 18.84 -17.66 26.85
C LEU A 129 19.99 -18.67 27.01
N GLU A 130 20.68 -18.98 25.94
CA GLU A 130 21.85 -19.90 26.01
C GLU A 130 23.01 -19.29 26.81
N MET A 131 23.25 -18.01 26.65
CA MET A 131 24.29 -17.29 27.35
C MET A 131 24.00 -17.21 28.86
N ILE A 132 22.75 -16.89 29.21
CA ILE A 132 22.29 -16.88 30.63
C ILE A 132 22.31 -18.27 31.26
N LYS A 133 21.88 -19.29 30.51
CA LYS A 133 21.93 -20.69 30.94
C LYS A 133 23.36 -21.13 31.27
N ASN A 134 24.32 -20.90 30.38
CA ASN A 134 25.70 -21.25 30.57
C ASN A 134 26.34 -20.51 31.75
N TRP A 135 26.05 -19.22 31.92
CA TRP A 135 26.49 -18.44 33.07
C TRP A 135 25.88 -18.93 34.37
N SER A 136 24.58 -19.21 34.41
CA SER A 136 23.88 -19.71 35.59
C SER A 136 24.42 -21.09 36.03
N VAL A 137 24.68 -21.99 35.09
CA VAL A 137 25.25 -23.31 35.34
C VAL A 137 26.68 -23.22 35.87
N SER A 138 27.47 -22.22 35.48
CA SER A 138 28.82 -21.99 35.96
C SER A 138 28.87 -21.45 37.39
N GLN A 139 27.89 -20.63 37.78
CA GLN A 139 27.84 -20.01 39.11
C GLN A 139 27.16 -20.88 40.17
N PHE A 140 26.16 -21.65 39.78
CA PHE A 140 25.36 -22.45 40.72
C PHE A 140 25.32 -23.93 40.33
N ALA A 141 26.05 -24.78 41.06
CA ALA A 141 26.14 -26.23 40.76
C ALA A 141 24.78 -26.94 40.76
N PHE A 142 23.81 -26.49 41.55
CA PHE A 142 22.47 -27.09 41.58
C PHE A 142 21.63 -26.81 40.34
N THR A 143 21.86 -25.69 39.62
CA THR A 143 21.15 -25.37 38.39
C THR A 143 21.54 -26.27 37.23
N LYS A 144 22.73 -26.88 37.28
CA LYS A 144 23.17 -27.88 36.30
C LYS A 144 22.23 -29.08 36.21
N SER A 145 21.78 -29.58 37.35
CA SER A 145 20.83 -30.70 37.42
C SER A 145 19.46 -30.35 36.87
N PHE A 146 19.04 -29.10 37.03
CA PHE A 146 17.77 -28.60 36.51
C PHE A 146 17.82 -28.38 34.99
N TYR A 147 18.78 -27.61 34.50
CA TYR A 147 18.86 -27.23 33.07
C TYR A 147 19.30 -28.39 32.16
N MET A 148 20.13 -29.33 32.65
CA MET A 148 20.51 -30.52 31.90
C MET A 148 19.58 -31.71 32.15
N GLY A 149 18.62 -31.59 33.06
CA GLY A 149 17.60 -32.59 33.34
C GLY A 149 16.39 -32.52 32.42
N LYS A 150 15.52 -33.54 32.52
CA LYS A 150 14.26 -33.60 31.74
C LYS A 150 13.38 -32.35 31.94
N ALA A 151 13.39 -31.76 33.14
CA ALA A 151 12.61 -30.55 33.44
C ALA A 151 13.09 -29.32 32.64
N GLY A 152 14.40 -29.11 32.51
CA GLY A 152 14.95 -28.01 31.72
C GLY A 152 14.68 -28.16 30.24
N MET A 153 14.67 -29.36 29.70
CA MET A 153 14.34 -29.63 28.31
C MET A 153 12.85 -29.32 28.02
N ILE A 154 11.94 -29.68 28.92
CA ILE A 154 10.51 -29.39 28.80
C ILE A 154 10.27 -27.87 28.80
N VAL A 155 10.90 -27.15 29.73
CA VAL A 155 10.76 -25.67 29.82
C VAL A 155 11.28 -24.99 28.54
N GLN A 156 12.41 -25.47 28.00
CA GLN A 156 13.00 -24.92 26.78
C GLN A 156 12.10 -25.13 25.56
N ILE A 157 11.50 -26.31 25.41
CA ILE A 157 10.52 -26.60 24.36
C ILE A 157 9.27 -25.73 24.53
N LEU A 158 8.78 -25.55 25.75
CA LEU A 158 7.59 -24.73 26.05
C LEU A 158 7.83 -23.27 25.70
N VAL A 159 9.00 -22.71 26.00
CA VAL A 159 9.37 -21.33 25.61
C VAL A 159 9.41 -21.17 24.08
N ILE A 160 10.01 -22.14 23.38
CA ILE A 160 10.08 -22.13 21.92
C ILE A 160 8.65 -22.15 21.31
N VAL A 161 7.79 -23.04 21.80
CA VAL A 161 6.40 -23.16 21.34
C VAL A 161 5.62 -21.87 21.62
N LEU A 162 5.77 -21.29 22.81
CA LEU A 162 5.11 -20.06 23.20
C LEU A 162 5.56 -18.87 22.32
N THR A 163 6.87 -18.79 22.04
CA THR A 163 7.42 -17.78 21.13
C THR A 163 6.84 -17.95 19.71
N PHE A 164 6.69 -19.20 19.25
CA PHE A 164 6.12 -19.48 17.95
C PHE A 164 4.63 -19.12 17.87
N ILE A 165 3.87 -19.38 18.93
CA ILE A 165 2.44 -18.99 19.02
C ILE A 165 2.27 -17.48 19.04
N CYS A 166 3.15 -16.75 19.74
CA CYS A 166 3.11 -15.29 19.76
C CYS A 166 3.53 -14.64 18.42
N TYR A 167 4.23 -15.40 17.58
CA TYR A 167 4.69 -14.91 16.28
C TYR A 167 3.69 -15.18 15.14
N THR A 168 2.76 -16.11 15.33
CA THR A 168 1.70 -16.46 14.37
C THR A 168 0.44 -15.66 14.62
#